data_930a384f8084745f8f1668c08cce5149
#
_entry.id   930a384f8084745f8f1668c08cce5149
#
_cell.length_a   1.000
_cell.length_b   1.000
_cell.length_c   1.000
_cell.angle_alpha   90.00
_cell.angle_beta   90.00
_cell.angle_gamma   90.00
#
_symmetry.space_group_name_H-M   'P 1'
#
loop_
_entity.id
_entity.type
_entity.pdbx_description
1 polymer ?
#
loop_
_entity_poly.entity_id
_entity_poly.type
_entity_poly.pdbx_seq_one_letter_code
_entity_poly.pdbx_strand_id
1 'polypeptide(L)'
;MVLHNQEKDIEELPYSYVAAFLLQCRWFIERAISIILSVVGYGSVLGICHISEARDRDNKVWGEVVAIYLLPEIWGSGQGSELLRYALGKLKKNGFRNICLWVMKGNIRARKFYEKNGFQISGKEREIEIAECRVSEVEYIYYG
;
A
#
# COMPACT_ATOMS: atom_id res chain seq x y z
N MET A 1 1.64 0.92 0.19
CA MET A 1 2.94 0.44 0.71
C MET A 1 2.70 -0.74 1.63
N VAL A 2 3.27 -1.88 1.38
CA VAL A 2 3.37 -2.93 2.39
C VAL A 2 4.59 -2.58 3.22
N LEU A 3 4.41 -2.06 4.42
CA LEU A 3 5.49 -1.89 5.37
C LEU A 3 5.90 -3.27 5.86
N HIS A 4 6.99 -3.78 5.33
CA HIS A 4 7.67 -4.91 5.89
C HIS A 4 9.10 -4.96 5.41
N ASN A 5 9.93 -4.73 6.18
CA ASN A 5 10.78 -5.34 7.14
C ASN A 5 12.13 -5.81 6.63
N GLN A 6 13.14 -5.26 7.19
CA GLN A 6 14.44 -5.92 7.27
C GLN A 6 14.33 -7.10 8.24
N GLU A 7 15.06 -8.17 7.98
CA GLU A 7 15.08 -9.47 8.64
C GLU A 7 15.42 -9.48 10.14
N LYS A 8 14.88 -8.59 10.93
CA LYS A 8 14.86 -8.72 12.39
C LYS A 8 13.57 -8.14 12.93
N ASP A 9 12.75 -9.01 13.50
CA ASP A 9 11.74 -8.71 14.51
C ASP A 9 10.46 -8.05 14.04
N ILE A 10 9.76 -8.69 13.08
CA ILE A 10 8.38 -8.34 12.76
C ILE A 10 7.38 -8.90 13.77
N GLU A 11 7.81 -9.74 14.64
CA GLU A 11 6.90 -10.31 15.66
C GLU A 11 6.39 -9.27 16.66
N GLU A 12 6.98 -8.06 16.70
CA GLU A 12 6.58 -7.02 17.65
C GLU A 12 6.70 -5.59 17.09
N LEU A 13 6.09 -5.28 15.94
CA LEU A 13 5.80 -3.87 15.71
C LEU A 13 4.63 -3.48 16.62
N PRO A 14 4.86 -2.63 17.64
CA PRO A 14 3.79 -2.20 18.53
C PRO A 14 2.67 -1.55 17.71
N TYR A 15 1.44 -1.70 18.15
CA TYR A 15 0.26 -0.97 17.64
C TYR A 15 0.51 0.54 17.43
N SER A 16 1.51 1.10 18.10
CA SER A 16 1.98 2.47 17.94
C SER A 16 2.49 2.80 16.54
N TYR A 17 3.07 1.85 15.77
CA TYR A 17 3.51 2.11 14.39
C TYR A 17 2.34 2.13 13.40
N VAL A 18 1.34 1.28 13.61
CA VAL A 18 0.09 1.33 12.85
C VAL A 18 -0.65 2.63 13.17
N ALA A 19 -0.67 3.03 14.43
CA ALA A 19 -1.28 4.29 14.87
C ALA A 19 -0.49 5.52 14.35
N ALA A 20 0.84 5.49 14.37
CA ALA A 20 1.66 6.58 13.81
C ALA A 20 1.47 6.70 12.30
N PHE A 21 1.33 5.58 11.59
CA PHE A 21 1.04 5.59 10.16
C PHE A 21 -0.38 6.08 9.86
N LEU A 22 -1.38 5.67 10.65
CA LEU A 22 -2.75 6.19 10.55
C LEU A 22 -2.82 7.68 10.88
N LEU A 23 -1.96 8.16 11.77
CA LEU A 23 -1.82 9.60 12.06
C LEU A 23 -1.11 10.34 10.91
N GLN A 24 -0.15 9.73 10.25
CA GLN A 24 0.44 10.27 9.01
C GLN A 24 -0.58 10.27 7.86
N CYS A 25 -1.50 9.32 7.82
CA CYS A 25 -2.64 9.32 6.90
C CYS A 25 -3.62 10.47 7.14
N ARG A 26 -3.59 11.14 8.30
CA ARG A 26 -4.43 12.31 8.59
C ARG A 26 -4.20 13.48 7.62
N TRP A 27 -3.01 13.58 7.04
CA TRP A 27 -2.69 14.53 5.97
C TRP A 27 -3.34 14.20 4.63
N PHE A 28 -3.91 13.00 4.48
CA PHE A 28 -4.53 12.52 3.24
C PHE A 28 -6.04 12.75 3.17
N ILE A 29 -6.68 13.17 4.26
CA ILE A 29 -8.15 13.36 4.35
C ILE A 29 -8.61 14.58 3.52
N GLU A 30 -7.72 15.48 3.14
CA GLU A 30 -8.06 16.65 2.32
C GLU A 30 -8.10 16.38 0.80
N ARG A 31 -7.89 15.15 0.36
CA ARG A 31 -7.97 14.79 -1.05
C ARG A 31 -9.37 14.31 -1.42
N ALA A 32 -9.76 14.61 -2.65
CA ALA A 32 -11.09 14.33 -3.17
C ALA A 32 -11.49 12.84 -3.10
N ILE A 33 -10.52 11.92 -3.08
CA ILE A 33 -10.73 10.48 -2.91
C ILE A 33 -9.67 9.92 -1.97
N SER A 34 -10.10 9.46 -0.80
CA SER A 34 -9.28 8.71 0.14
C SER A 34 -10.17 7.64 0.77
N ILE A 35 -9.90 6.38 0.46
CA ILE A 35 -10.72 5.24 0.87
C ILE A 35 -9.86 4.24 1.60
N ILE A 36 -10.32 3.78 2.77
CA ILE A 36 -9.75 2.66 3.49
C ILE A 36 -10.67 1.46 3.35
N LEU A 37 -10.13 0.37 2.84
CA LEU A 37 -10.78 -0.92 2.70
C LEU A 37 -10.24 -1.88 3.74
N SER A 38 -11.06 -2.81 4.21
CA SER A 38 -10.63 -3.78 5.22
C SER A 38 -11.06 -5.20 4.89
N VAL A 39 -10.27 -6.16 5.34
CA VAL A 39 -10.63 -7.57 5.44
C VAL A 39 -10.99 -7.86 6.88
N VAL A 40 -12.17 -8.39 7.10
CA VAL A 40 -12.66 -8.75 8.44
C VAL A 40 -12.88 -10.25 8.51
N GLY A 41 -12.40 -10.87 9.57
CA GLY A 41 -12.63 -12.27 9.88
C GLY A 41 -12.63 -12.52 11.38
N TYR A 42 -13.43 -13.47 11.83
CA TYR A 42 -13.54 -13.82 13.26
C TYR A 42 -13.81 -12.63 14.20
N GLY A 43 -14.53 -11.61 13.70
CA GLY A 43 -14.84 -10.39 14.47
C GLY A 43 -13.69 -9.38 14.57
N SER A 44 -12.59 -9.59 13.85
CA SER A 44 -11.41 -8.72 13.87
C SER A 44 -11.03 -8.26 12.47
N VAL A 45 -10.36 -7.09 12.39
CA VAL A 45 -9.76 -6.60 11.15
C VAL A 45 -8.44 -7.36 10.91
N LEU A 46 -8.36 -8.07 9.81
CA LEU A 46 -7.19 -8.89 9.43
C LEU A 46 -6.28 -8.18 8.42
N GLY A 47 -6.78 -7.16 7.76
CA GLY A 47 -6.01 -6.37 6.81
C GLY A 47 -6.72 -5.09 6.42
N ILE A 48 -5.94 -4.10 5.99
CA ILE A 48 -6.44 -2.82 5.49
C ILE A 48 -5.69 -2.43 4.21
N CYS A 49 -6.37 -1.73 3.32
CA CYS A 49 -5.79 -1.14 2.13
C CYS A 49 -6.26 0.31 2.01
N HIS A 50 -5.32 1.24 1.95
CA HIS A 50 -5.59 2.65 1.72
C HIS A 50 -5.34 2.99 0.26
N ILE A 51 -6.33 3.56 -0.40
CA ILE A 51 -6.26 4.02 -1.78
C ILE A 51 -6.64 5.49 -1.89
N SER A 52 -6.02 6.19 -2.82
CA SER A 52 -6.32 7.59 -3.11
C SER A 52 -5.98 7.96 -4.55
N GLU A 53 -6.23 9.22 -4.92
CA GLU A 53 -5.59 9.86 -6.07
C GLU A 53 -4.07 9.88 -5.88
N ALA A 54 -3.31 9.69 -6.97
CA ALA A 54 -1.85 9.67 -6.90
C ALA A 54 -1.27 11.05 -6.54
N ARG A 55 -0.33 11.06 -5.58
CA ARG A 55 0.25 12.29 -5.01
C ARG A 55 1.22 13.01 -5.92
N ASP A 56 1.99 12.27 -6.68
CA ASP A 56 3.14 12.76 -7.45
C ASP A 56 2.84 12.84 -8.96
N ARG A 57 1.57 13.02 -9.31
CA ARG A 57 1.11 13.07 -10.69
C ARG A 57 0.25 14.31 -10.95
N ASP A 58 0.62 15.09 -11.94
CA ASP A 58 -0.09 16.32 -12.32
C ASP A 58 -1.42 16.05 -13.02
N ASN A 59 -1.63 14.83 -13.48
CA ASN A 59 -2.86 14.47 -14.14
C ASN A 59 -3.72 13.54 -13.25
N LYS A 60 -5.00 13.91 -13.11
CA LYS A 60 -5.97 13.25 -12.24
C LYS A 60 -6.43 11.85 -12.68
N VAL A 61 -5.78 11.24 -13.67
CA VAL A 61 -6.13 9.88 -14.16
C VAL A 61 -5.38 8.77 -13.46
N TRP A 62 -4.50 9.10 -12.52
CA TRP A 62 -3.70 8.15 -11.75
C TRP A 62 -4.27 7.97 -10.35
N GLY A 63 -4.53 6.74 -9.99
CA GLY A 63 -4.80 6.32 -8.63
C GLY A 63 -3.54 5.80 -7.94
N GLU A 64 -3.58 5.72 -6.63
CA GLU A 64 -2.48 5.20 -5.81
C GLU A 64 -3.00 4.19 -4.79
N VAL A 65 -2.33 3.05 -4.69
CA VAL A 65 -2.39 2.20 -3.51
C VAL A 65 -1.37 2.75 -2.53
N VAL A 66 -1.85 3.53 -1.56
CA VAL A 66 -0.98 4.23 -0.60
C VAL A 66 -0.34 3.25 0.37
N ALA A 67 -1.13 2.30 0.85
CA ALA A 67 -0.67 1.30 1.80
C ALA A 67 -1.56 0.06 1.78
N ILE A 68 -0.97 -1.09 2.04
CA ILE A 68 -1.68 -2.32 2.37
C ILE A 68 -1.00 -3.00 3.56
N TYR A 69 -1.78 -3.35 4.56
CA TYR A 69 -1.34 -4.06 5.76
C TYR A 69 -2.16 -5.32 5.92
N LEU A 70 -1.49 -6.41 6.19
CA LEU A 70 -2.11 -7.72 6.39
C LEU A 70 -1.50 -8.33 7.64
N LEU A 71 -2.34 -8.86 8.51
CA LEU A 71 -1.85 -9.64 9.64
C LEU A 71 -1.16 -10.92 9.15
N PRO A 72 -0.12 -11.39 9.86
CA PRO A 72 0.63 -12.59 9.47
C PRO A 72 -0.26 -13.83 9.25
N GLU A 73 -1.34 -13.95 10.01
CA GLU A 73 -2.27 -15.06 9.97
C GLU A 73 -2.93 -15.27 8.61
N ILE A 74 -3.06 -14.21 7.81
CA ILE A 74 -3.67 -14.29 6.48
C ILE A 74 -2.65 -14.25 5.34
N TRP A 75 -1.36 -14.26 5.65
CA TRP A 75 -0.34 -14.32 4.61
C TRP A 75 -0.39 -15.65 3.86
N GLY A 76 -0.29 -15.59 2.54
CA GLY A 76 -0.36 -16.78 1.69
C GLY A 76 -1.75 -17.39 1.51
N SER A 77 -2.78 -16.86 2.19
CA SER A 77 -4.17 -17.35 2.09
C SER A 77 -4.90 -16.88 0.82
N GLY A 78 -4.34 -15.93 0.08
CA GLY A 78 -5.00 -15.27 -1.05
C GLY A 78 -5.83 -14.03 -0.68
N GLN A 79 -6.14 -13.82 0.58
CA GLN A 79 -6.98 -12.68 1.04
C GLN A 79 -6.34 -11.32 0.73
N GLY A 80 -5.01 -11.23 0.80
CA GLY A 80 -4.29 -10.01 0.41
C GLY A 80 -4.47 -9.66 -1.07
N SER A 81 -4.41 -10.66 -1.95
CA SER A 81 -4.66 -10.48 -3.38
C SER A 81 -6.11 -10.11 -3.67
N GLU A 82 -7.06 -10.65 -2.91
CA GLU A 82 -8.48 -10.27 -3.02
C GLU A 82 -8.73 -8.82 -2.58
N LEU A 83 -8.13 -8.41 -1.45
CA LEU A 83 -8.22 -7.04 -0.96
C LEU A 83 -7.63 -6.06 -2.00
N LEU A 84 -6.45 -6.37 -2.54
CA LEU A 84 -5.81 -5.54 -3.57
C LEU A 84 -6.67 -5.46 -4.85
N ARG A 85 -7.22 -6.58 -5.31
CA ARG A 85 -8.11 -6.62 -6.49
C ARG A 85 -9.36 -5.77 -6.27
N TYR A 86 -9.95 -5.83 -5.08
CA TYR A 86 -11.10 -4.99 -4.73
C TYR A 86 -10.72 -3.51 -4.72
N ALA A 87 -9.55 -3.18 -4.16
CA ALA A 87 -9.00 -1.82 -4.17
C ALA A 87 -8.80 -1.27 -5.60
N LEU A 88 -8.20 -2.08 -6.49
CA LEU A 88 -8.04 -1.73 -7.90
C LEU A 88 -9.39 -1.50 -8.59
N GLY A 89 -10.38 -2.34 -8.30
CA GLY A 89 -11.75 -2.18 -8.81
C GLY A 89 -12.39 -0.88 -8.34
N LYS A 90 -12.18 -0.47 -7.11
CA LYS A 90 -12.65 0.81 -6.55
C LYS A 90 -11.98 2.01 -7.23
N LEU A 91 -10.66 1.96 -7.41
CA LEU A 91 -9.94 3.01 -8.13
C LEU A 91 -10.43 3.16 -9.56
N LYS A 92 -10.62 2.06 -10.30
CA LYS A 92 -11.17 2.08 -11.67
C LYS A 92 -12.59 2.66 -11.72
N LYS A 93 -13.47 2.30 -10.80
CA LYS A 93 -14.82 2.87 -10.69
C LYS A 93 -14.82 4.38 -10.44
N ASN A 94 -13.77 4.89 -9.79
CA ASN A 94 -13.57 6.32 -9.58
C ASN A 94 -12.87 7.02 -10.76
N GLY A 95 -12.66 6.34 -11.88
CA GLY A 95 -12.14 6.91 -13.12
C GLY A 95 -10.63 6.84 -13.28
N PHE A 96 -9.92 6.23 -12.34
CA PHE A 96 -8.45 6.05 -12.45
C PHE A 96 -8.14 4.88 -13.38
N ARG A 97 -7.45 5.16 -14.47
CA ARG A 97 -7.05 4.15 -15.46
C ARG A 97 -5.73 3.49 -15.13
N ASN A 98 -4.81 4.28 -14.60
CA ASN A 98 -3.49 3.82 -14.21
C ASN A 98 -3.36 3.90 -12.69
N ILE A 99 -2.70 2.94 -12.09
CA ILE A 99 -2.56 2.86 -10.65
C ILE A 99 -1.08 2.69 -10.32
N CYS A 100 -0.57 3.51 -9.43
CA CYS A 100 0.80 3.40 -8.94
C CYS A 100 0.84 3.04 -7.45
N LEU A 101 1.98 2.61 -7.02
CA LEU A 101 2.33 2.45 -5.61
C LEU A 101 3.84 2.62 -5.43
N TRP A 102 4.22 2.96 -4.22
CA TRP A 102 5.60 3.01 -3.80
C TRP A 102 5.85 1.95 -2.74
N VAL A 103 6.95 1.24 -2.87
CA VAL A 103 7.35 0.19 -1.95
C VAL A 103 8.83 0.29 -1.63
N MET A 104 9.20 0.02 -0.38
CA MET A 104 10.60 0.00 0.03
C MET A 104 11.40 -0.95 -0.86
N LYS A 105 12.51 -0.46 -1.42
CA LYS A 105 13.37 -1.20 -2.36
C LYS A 105 13.82 -2.55 -1.81
N GLY A 106 14.13 -2.62 -0.52
CA GLY A 106 14.53 -3.83 0.19
C GLY A 106 13.38 -4.77 0.56
N ASN A 107 12.11 -4.34 0.42
CA ASN A 107 10.96 -5.18 0.77
C ASN A 107 10.63 -6.18 -0.37
N ILE A 108 11.47 -7.20 -0.51
CA ILE A 108 11.36 -8.20 -1.57
C ILE A 108 10.03 -8.95 -1.53
N ARG A 109 9.50 -9.21 -0.33
CA ARG A 109 8.20 -9.88 -0.15
C ARG A 109 7.06 -9.05 -0.75
N ALA A 110 6.99 -7.77 -0.41
CA ALA A 110 5.98 -6.87 -0.94
C ALA A 110 6.10 -6.71 -2.46
N ARG A 111 7.32 -6.57 -2.95
CA ARG A 111 7.58 -6.45 -4.38
C ARG A 111 7.06 -7.67 -5.14
N LYS A 112 7.38 -8.89 -4.68
CA LYS A 112 6.86 -10.15 -5.26
C LYS A 112 5.32 -10.24 -5.18
N PHE A 113 4.73 -9.75 -4.08
CA PHE A 113 3.28 -9.70 -3.94
C PHE A 113 2.65 -8.80 -4.99
N TYR A 114 3.18 -7.61 -5.23
CA TYR A 114 2.67 -6.70 -6.26
C TYR A 114 2.89 -7.24 -7.67
N GLU A 115 4.06 -7.79 -7.96
CA GLU A 115 4.36 -8.41 -9.25
C GLU A 115 3.39 -9.57 -9.56
N LYS A 116 3.11 -10.43 -8.59
CA LYS A 116 2.12 -11.51 -8.71
C LYS A 116 0.71 -10.98 -9.00
N ASN A 117 0.39 -9.78 -8.54
CA ASN A 117 -0.91 -9.14 -8.75
C ASN A 117 -0.94 -8.20 -9.96
N GLY A 118 0.02 -8.30 -10.87
CA GLY A 118 0.02 -7.62 -12.17
C GLY A 118 0.66 -6.24 -12.18
N PHE A 119 1.30 -5.83 -11.10
CA PHE A 119 2.11 -4.61 -11.08
C PHE A 119 3.48 -4.84 -11.72
N GLN A 120 4.00 -3.81 -12.36
CA GLN A 120 5.31 -3.80 -12.99
C GLN A 120 6.14 -2.64 -12.44
N ILE A 121 7.43 -2.87 -12.26
CA ILE A 121 8.35 -1.81 -11.84
C ILE A 121 8.44 -0.74 -12.93
N SER A 122 8.34 0.54 -12.55
CA SER A 122 8.39 1.66 -13.49
C SER A 122 9.81 2.14 -13.81
N GLY A 123 10.76 1.78 -12.97
CA GLY A 123 12.12 2.31 -13.01
C GLY A 123 12.33 3.59 -12.21
N LYS A 124 11.27 4.19 -11.65
CA LYS A 124 11.41 5.34 -10.76
C LYS A 124 11.77 4.91 -9.34
N GLU A 125 12.67 5.67 -8.75
CA GLU A 125 13.08 5.52 -7.36
C GLU A 125 12.97 6.88 -6.65
N ARG A 126 12.74 6.85 -5.35
CA ARG A 126 12.80 8.04 -4.50
C ARG A 126 13.36 7.70 -3.13
N GLU A 127 13.90 8.69 -2.45
CA GLU A 127 14.25 8.60 -1.04
C GLU A 127 13.22 9.33 -0.20
N ILE A 128 12.82 8.70 0.89
CA ILE A 128 11.94 9.28 1.89
C ILE A 128 12.60 9.15 3.27
N GLU A 129 12.18 10.00 4.20
CA GLU A 129 12.61 9.92 5.58
C GLU A 129 11.47 9.37 6.45
N ILE A 130 11.75 8.30 7.17
CA ILE A 130 10.82 7.70 8.13
C ILE A 130 11.57 7.58 9.47
N ALA A 131 11.08 8.24 10.52
CA ALA A 131 11.67 8.20 11.86
C ALA A 131 13.19 8.45 11.84
N GLU A 132 13.63 9.53 11.18
CA GLU A 132 15.03 9.94 11.02
C GLU A 132 15.91 8.99 10.19
N CYS A 133 15.31 7.94 9.60
CA CYS A 133 16.00 7.02 8.70
C CYS A 133 15.65 7.31 7.24
N ARG A 134 16.67 7.38 6.38
CA ARG A 134 16.47 7.46 4.93
C ARG A 134 16.15 6.07 4.38
N VAL A 135 15.07 6.01 3.60
CA VAL A 135 14.58 4.77 3.00
C VAL A 135 14.38 4.99 1.51
N SER A 136 14.92 4.08 0.70
CA SER A 136 14.71 4.08 -0.75
C SER A 136 13.44 3.33 -1.10
N GLU A 137 12.58 3.95 -1.90
CA GLU A 137 11.38 3.33 -2.46
C GLU A 137 11.48 3.21 -3.98
N VAL A 138 10.84 2.18 -4.53
CA VAL A 138 10.67 1.97 -5.97
C VAL A 138 9.20 2.04 -6.33
N GLU A 139 8.92 2.60 -7.50
CA GLU A 139 7.55 2.71 -8.00
C GLU A 139 7.16 1.45 -8.78
N TYR A 140 5.95 1.00 -8.54
CA TYR A 140 5.26 -0.02 -9.33
C TYR A 140 4.00 0.57 -9.96
N ILE A 141 3.68 0.11 -11.16
CA ILE A 141 2.54 0.58 -11.97
C ILE A 141 1.69 -0.61 -12.37
N TYR A 142 0.39 -0.41 -12.29
CA TYR A 142 -0.64 -1.29 -12.83
C TYR A 142 -1.42 -0.54 -13.88
N TYR A 143 -1.48 -1.07 -15.09
CA TYR A 143 -2.31 -0.56 -16.18
C TYR A 143 -3.65 -1.29 -16.20
N GLY A 144 -4.72 -0.52 -16.11
CA GLY A 144 -6.09 -1.01 -16.06
C GLY A 144 -6.71 -1.31 -17.42
#